data_62909b3b9d2d0d0b628055309208d637
#
_entry.id   62909b3b9d2d0d0b628055309208d637
#
_cell.length_a   1.000
_cell.length_b   1.000
_cell.length_c   1.000
_cell.angle_alpha   90.00
_cell.angle_beta   90.00
_cell.angle_gamma   90.00
#
_symmetry.space_group_name_H-M   'P 1'
#
loop_
_entity.id
_entity.type
_entity.pdbx_description
1 polymer ?
#
loop_
_entity_poly.entity_id
_entity_poly.type
_entity_poly.pdbx_seq_one_letter_code
_entity_poly.pdbx_strand_id
1 'polypeptide(L)'
;MLASNLDKKKYKNICLIDSSLKLAPKIKVSGGAKCNITNELVTHKNYLGDREFVKEILEKFTKDELLAFLNKNGVFPKINPKIVKGTYFCNSSQDVIDMFTMLTTHVKKYLGTKVLDVDFEGVYKIKTDSKLIEAKKLVVASGGLSYSMLGASSIGFDIAKKFGHTIEKLEPALVGFTVQKEQFWFKNLAGISTIVHIIVDEKKFEGSLLFAHKGCSGPVILTSSLYWKKGKMAIDFLPKKRLESFLVGNKNISSALPLPKRFIQEFLASIELKDKSVSSLTNEEKERLKTLKYYEFSPAGNFGYTKAEVTKGGVNTDEIDHNSFESLKQKDLY
;
A
#
# COMPACT_ATOMS: atom_id res chain seq x y z
N MET A 1 11.94 -11.03 11.46
CA MET A 1 11.90 -10.46 12.83
C MET A 1 11.57 -11.49 13.88
N LEU A 2 10.45 -12.26 13.83
CA LEU A 2 10.17 -13.28 14.84
C LEU A 2 11.36 -14.22 15.05
N ALA A 3 11.84 -14.86 14.00
CA ALA A 3 12.95 -15.82 14.09
C ALA A 3 14.26 -15.25 14.67
N SER A 4 14.49 -13.94 14.56
CA SER A 4 15.65 -13.27 15.15
C SER A 4 15.53 -13.02 16.66
N ASN A 5 14.31 -13.06 17.19
CA ASN A 5 14.02 -12.79 18.60
C ASN A 5 13.60 -14.03 19.41
N LEU A 6 13.47 -15.19 18.77
CA LEU A 6 13.17 -16.44 19.48
C LEU A 6 14.35 -16.87 20.37
N ASP A 7 14.03 -17.30 21.60
CA ASP A 7 15.03 -17.84 22.52
C ASP A 7 15.64 -19.13 21.95
N LYS A 8 16.92 -19.05 21.61
CA LYS A 8 17.70 -20.17 21.02
C LYS A 8 17.86 -21.37 21.97
N LYS A 9 17.74 -21.15 23.29
CA LYS A 9 17.78 -22.24 24.29
C LYS A 9 16.47 -23.00 24.29
N LYS A 10 15.34 -22.28 24.15
CA LYS A 10 13.99 -22.85 24.15
C LYS A 10 13.63 -23.45 22.77
N TYR A 11 14.01 -22.79 21.69
CA TYR A 11 13.68 -23.18 20.31
C TYR A 11 14.96 -23.54 19.53
N LYS A 12 15.39 -24.80 19.67
CA LYS A 12 16.64 -25.29 19.05
C LYS A 12 16.53 -25.51 17.54
N ASN A 13 15.36 -25.89 17.05
CA ASN A 13 15.11 -26.25 15.66
C ASN A 13 14.12 -25.26 15.04
N ILE A 14 14.62 -24.18 14.46
CA ILE A 14 13.80 -23.19 13.75
C ILE A 14 14.08 -23.33 12.27
N CYS A 15 13.03 -23.42 11.45
CA CYS A 15 13.16 -23.31 10.00
C CYS A 15 12.29 -22.19 9.44
N LEU A 16 12.76 -21.60 8.34
CA LEU A 16 12.04 -20.63 7.54
C LEU A 16 11.92 -21.19 6.13
N ILE A 17 10.69 -21.22 5.62
CA ILE A 17 10.36 -21.66 4.26
C ILE A 17 9.92 -20.43 3.47
N ASP A 18 10.53 -20.18 2.33
CA ASP A 18 10.17 -19.07 1.44
C ASP A 18 10.20 -19.55 -0.01
N SER A 19 9.15 -19.24 -0.76
CA SER A 19 9.07 -19.55 -2.18
C SER A 19 10.06 -18.76 -3.03
N SER A 20 10.57 -17.64 -2.52
CA SER A 20 11.57 -16.81 -3.19
C SER A 20 12.97 -17.42 -3.05
N LEU A 21 13.77 -17.31 -4.12
CA LEU A 21 15.17 -17.73 -4.13
C LEU A 21 16.07 -16.86 -3.23
N LYS A 22 15.62 -15.65 -2.90
CA LYS A 22 16.34 -14.67 -2.07
C LYS A 22 15.49 -14.24 -0.90
N LEU A 23 16.10 -13.95 0.24
CA LEU A 23 15.41 -13.42 1.40
C LEU A 23 14.84 -12.01 1.12
N ALA A 24 13.63 -11.78 1.61
CA ALA A 24 12.99 -10.47 1.73
C ALA A 24 12.92 -9.64 0.43
N PRO A 25 12.52 -10.20 -0.73
CA PRO A 25 12.47 -9.46 -1.99
C PRO A 25 11.53 -8.25 -1.92
N LYS A 26 10.48 -8.30 -1.11
CA LYS A 26 9.55 -7.18 -0.90
C LYS A 26 10.19 -6.03 -0.11
N ILE A 27 11.05 -6.33 0.88
CA ILE A 27 11.84 -5.30 1.58
C ILE A 27 12.79 -4.62 0.58
N LYS A 28 13.42 -5.40 -0.31
CA LYS A 28 14.37 -4.90 -1.31
C LYS A 28 13.81 -3.76 -2.16
N VAL A 29 12.52 -3.81 -2.52
CA VAL A 29 11.86 -2.81 -3.38
C VAL A 29 11.09 -1.75 -2.59
N SER A 30 10.90 -1.95 -1.30
CA SER A 30 10.12 -1.04 -0.45
C SER A 30 10.74 0.35 -0.39
N GLY A 31 9.89 1.39 -0.46
CA GLY A 31 10.32 2.78 -0.33
C GLY A 31 11.35 3.20 -1.40
N GLY A 32 11.28 2.64 -2.62
CA GLY A 32 12.26 2.92 -3.67
C GLY A 32 13.67 2.42 -3.31
N ALA A 33 13.78 1.22 -2.75
CA ALA A 33 14.99 0.57 -2.25
C ALA A 33 15.61 1.23 -0.99
N LYS A 34 14.87 2.11 -0.30
CA LYS A 34 15.29 2.72 0.98
C LYS A 34 14.60 2.11 2.19
N CYS A 35 13.73 1.15 2.00
CA CYS A 35 12.92 0.50 3.00
C CYS A 35 12.10 1.49 3.87
N ASN A 36 10.82 1.60 3.58
CA ASN A 36 9.89 2.30 4.46
C ASN A 36 9.71 1.48 5.75
N ILE A 37 10.16 2.02 6.89
CA ILE A 37 10.17 1.30 8.18
C ILE A 37 8.88 1.55 8.96
N THR A 38 8.60 2.81 9.26
CA THR A 38 7.45 3.23 10.07
C THR A 38 7.18 4.72 9.86
N ASN A 39 6.17 5.25 10.54
CA ASN A 39 5.86 6.68 10.52
C ASN A 39 5.83 7.25 11.95
N GLU A 40 6.28 8.50 12.11
CA GLU A 40 6.28 9.22 13.38
C GLU A 40 4.88 9.30 14.03
N LEU A 41 3.85 9.44 13.18
CA LEU A 41 2.46 9.64 13.59
C LEU A 41 1.62 8.36 13.49
N VAL A 42 2.25 7.17 13.46
CA VAL A 42 1.50 5.91 13.37
C VAL A 42 0.65 5.68 14.61
N THR A 43 -0.64 5.46 14.40
CA THR A 43 -1.62 5.11 15.43
C THR A 43 -2.65 4.13 14.87
N HIS A 44 -3.46 3.52 15.73
CA HIS A 44 -4.57 2.67 15.32
C HIS A 44 -5.56 3.36 14.36
N LYS A 45 -5.65 4.71 14.41
CA LYS A 45 -6.52 5.52 13.53
C LYS A 45 -6.07 5.51 12.05
N ASN A 46 -4.82 5.13 11.79
CA ASN A 46 -4.28 5.01 10.43
C ASN A 46 -4.66 3.68 9.75
N TYR A 47 -5.34 2.80 10.46
CA TYR A 47 -5.74 1.48 9.96
C TYR A 47 -7.25 1.44 9.74
N LEU A 48 -7.67 0.62 8.78
CA LEU A 48 -9.06 0.24 8.56
C LEU A 48 -9.29 -1.18 9.10
N GLY A 49 -10.49 -1.44 9.60
CA GLY A 49 -10.85 -2.72 10.22
C GLY A 49 -10.97 -2.59 11.73
N ASP A 50 -10.64 -3.65 12.46
CA ASP A 50 -10.72 -3.69 13.91
C ASP A 50 -9.64 -2.78 14.54
N ARG A 51 -10.08 -1.62 15.01
CA ARG A 51 -9.20 -0.61 15.59
C ARG A 51 -8.70 -0.95 16.98
N GLU A 52 -9.47 -1.68 17.77
CA GLU A 52 -9.05 -2.09 19.12
C GLU A 52 -7.98 -3.17 19.02
N PHE A 53 -8.16 -4.16 18.14
CA PHE A 53 -7.12 -5.14 17.85
C PHE A 53 -5.81 -4.45 17.40
N VAL A 54 -5.90 -3.52 16.44
CA VAL A 54 -4.72 -2.78 15.96
C VAL A 54 -4.07 -1.97 17.08
N LYS A 55 -4.87 -1.34 17.95
CA LYS A 55 -4.37 -0.55 19.09
C LYS A 55 -3.57 -1.43 20.03
N GLU A 56 -4.12 -2.56 20.46
CA GLU A 56 -3.44 -3.50 21.34
C GLU A 56 -2.11 -4.00 20.75
N ILE A 57 -2.08 -4.30 19.46
CA ILE A 57 -0.86 -4.74 18.77
C ILE A 57 0.21 -3.64 18.75
N LEU A 58 -0.18 -2.40 18.44
CA LEU A 58 0.75 -1.26 18.40
C LEU A 58 1.26 -0.88 19.80
N GLU A 59 0.47 -1.14 20.86
CA GLU A 59 0.90 -0.94 22.26
C GLU A 59 1.88 -2.02 22.73
N LYS A 60 1.76 -3.27 22.22
CA LYS A 60 2.68 -4.38 22.54
C LYS A 60 4.03 -4.28 21.87
N PHE A 61 4.09 -3.68 20.71
CA PHE A 61 5.33 -3.43 19.99
C PHE A 61 5.25 -2.07 19.28
N THR A 62 5.74 -1.07 19.95
CA THR A 62 5.65 0.32 19.54
C THR A 62 6.65 0.66 18.43
N LYS A 63 6.40 1.78 17.73
CA LYS A 63 7.37 2.29 16.74
C LYS A 63 8.74 2.59 17.37
N ASP A 64 8.76 3.04 18.62
CA ASP A 64 10.00 3.41 19.30
C ASP A 64 10.82 2.16 19.65
N GLU A 65 10.16 1.07 20.06
CA GLU A 65 10.80 -0.23 20.25
C GLU A 65 11.32 -0.81 18.92
N LEU A 66 10.58 -0.65 17.82
CA LEU A 66 11.07 -1.03 16.49
C LEU A 66 12.33 -0.24 16.11
N LEU A 67 12.32 1.08 16.29
CA LEU A 67 13.48 1.93 16.01
C LEU A 67 14.67 1.60 16.91
N ALA A 68 14.43 1.37 18.21
CA ALA A 68 15.45 0.94 19.14
C ALA A 68 16.07 -0.41 18.76
N PHE A 69 15.23 -1.37 18.35
CA PHE A 69 15.70 -2.68 17.84
C PHE A 69 16.60 -2.53 16.61
N LEU A 70 16.19 -1.71 15.63
CA LEU A 70 16.98 -1.46 14.42
C LEU A 70 18.31 -0.77 14.76
N ASN A 71 18.27 0.29 15.56
CA ASN A 71 19.47 1.04 15.99
C ASN A 71 20.46 0.15 16.73
N LYS A 72 19.98 -0.69 17.67
CA LYS A 72 20.81 -1.66 18.40
C LYS A 72 21.53 -2.65 17.48
N ASN A 73 20.95 -2.93 16.31
CA ASN A 73 21.48 -3.86 15.33
C ASN A 73 22.16 -3.17 14.13
N GLY A 74 22.53 -1.89 14.26
CA GLY A 74 23.33 -1.17 13.28
C GLY A 74 22.55 -0.56 12.11
N VAL A 75 21.22 -0.56 12.16
CA VAL A 75 20.37 0.08 11.15
C VAL A 75 19.74 1.35 11.74
N PHE A 76 20.01 2.51 11.15
CA PHE A 76 19.62 3.83 11.67
C PHE A 76 18.63 4.54 10.74
N PRO A 77 17.32 4.25 10.84
CA PRO A 77 16.31 4.90 10.01
C PRO A 77 16.20 6.39 10.33
N LYS A 78 15.96 7.21 9.29
CA LYS A 78 15.80 8.66 9.40
C LYS A 78 14.54 9.13 8.68
N ILE A 79 13.92 10.20 9.19
CA ILE A 79 12.80 10.84 8.52
C ILE A 79 13.31 11.54 7.27
N ASN A 80 12.67 11.29 6.13
CA ASN A 80 12.93 12.02 4.89
C ASN A 80 11.77 12.99 4.63
N PRO A 81 11.94 14.30 4.87
CA PRO A 81 10.87 15.29 4.73
C PRO A 81 10.42 15.51 3.28
N LYS A 82 11.21 15.04 2.30
CA LYS A 82 10.92 15.19 0.86
C LYS A 82 9.99 14.09 0.32
N ILE A 83 9.74 13.03 1.10
CA ILE A 83 8.89 11.92 0.65
C ILE A 83 7.53 12.02 1.33
N VAL A 84 7.20 11.14 2.24
CA VAL A 84 5.95 11.17 3.00
C VAL A 84 6.25 11.72 4.39
N LYS A 85 5.49 12.73 4.82
CA LYS A 85 5.69 13.39 6.12
C LYS A 85 5.77 12.37 7.25
N GLY A 86 6.83 12.45 8.05
CA GLY A 86 7.04 11.62 9.23
C GLY A 86 7.48 10.18 8.94
N THR A 87 7.71 9.78 7.70
CA THR A 87 8.11 8.40 7.38
C THR A 87 9.61 8.20 7.57
N TYR A 88 9.96 7.13 8.30
CA TYR A 88 11.32 6.68 8.52
C TYR A 88 11.78 5.77 7.39
N PHE A 89 12.94 6.09 6.80
CA PHE A 89 13.60 5.33 5.75
C PHE A 89 15.03 4.99 6.17
N CYS A 90 15.54 3.86 5.69
CA CYS A 90 16.96 3.52 5.75
C CYS A 90 17.73 4.15 4.59
N ASN A 91 19.04 4.16 4.68
CA ASN A 91 19.89 4.54 3.55
C ASN A 91 19.72 3.54 2.40
N SER A 92 19.69 2.26 2.73
CA SER A 92 19.45 1.15 1.80
C SER A 92 18.54 0.10 2.44
N SER A 93 17.64 -0.49 1.65
CA SER A 93 16.90 -1.68 2.06
C SER A 93 17.81 -2.89 2.30
N GLN A 94 19.02 -2.89 1.71
CA GLN A 94 20.01 -3.94 1.91
C GLN A 94 20.49 -3.99 3.36
N ASP A 95 20.65 -2.83 4.03
CA ASP A 95 21.09 -2.78 5.44
C ASP A 95 20.13 -3.58 6.34
N VAL A 96 18.82 -3.48 6.10
CA VAL A 96 17.79 -4.23 6.84
C VAL A 96 17.88 -5.74 6.53
N ILE A 97 18.08 -6.09 5.27
CA ILE A 97 18.19 -7.50 4.84
C ILE A 97 19.44 -8.14 5.45
N ASP A 98 20.57 -7.47 5.42
CA ASP A 98 21.85 -7.96 5.96
C ASP A 98 21.78 -8.13 7.47
N MET A 99 21.18 -7.17 8.19
CA MET A 99 20.90 -7.25 9.61
C MET A 99 20.10 -8.52 9.95
N PHE A 100 18.94 -8.74 9.30
CA PHE A 100 18.14 -9.94 9.57
C PHE A 100 18.83 -11.23 9.12
N THR A 101 19.63 -11.19 8.08
CA THR A 101 20.44 -12.35 7.64
C THR A 101 21.43 -12.76 8.73
N MET A 102 22.13 -11.79 9.32
CA MET A 102 23.04 -12.00 10.46
C MET A 102 22.30 -12.53 11.71
N LEU A 103 21.20 -11.89 12.08
CA LEU A 103 20.44 -12.26 13.28
C LEU A 103 19.79 -13.65 13.17
N THR A 104 19.65 -14.20 11.98
CA THR A 104 19.01 -15.50 11.70
C THR A 104 19.98 -16.56 11.15
N THR A 105 21.28 -16.48 11.45
CA THR A 105 22.27 -17.50 11.05
C THR A 105 21.99 -18.88 11.61
N HIS A 106 21.36 -18.95 12.78
CA HIS A 106 20.95 -20.18 13.46
C HIS A 106 19.65 -20.79 12.89
N VAL A 107 18.96 -20.11 11.99
CA VAL A 107 17.72 -20.57 11.40
C VAL A 107 17.98 -21.34 10.11
N LYS A 108 17.45 -22.56 10.00
CA LYS A 108 17.52 -23.34 8.76
C LYS A 108 16.60 -22.71 7.71
N LYS A 109 17.14 -22.30 6.59
CA LYS A 109 16.40 -21.60 5.53
C LYS A 109 16.19 -22.53 4.35
N TYR A 110 14.92 -22.70 3.94
CA TYR A 110 14.47 -23.39 2.73
C TYR A 110 13.96 -22.34 1.75
N LEU A 111 14.89 -21.75 0.99
CA LEU A 111 14.59 -20.76 -0.05
C LEU A 111 14.25 -21.45 -1.38
N GLY A 112 13.45 -20.80 -2.20
CA GLY A 112 12.95 -21.37 -3.46
C GLY A 112 12.04 -22.59 -3.24
N THR A 113 11.46 -22.73 -2.05
CA THR A 113 10.65 -23.87 -1.65
C THR A 113 9.20 -23.43 -1.47
N LYS A 114 8.29 -23.99 -2.26
CA LYS A 114 6.87 -23.68 -2.20
C LYS A 114 6.15 -24.60 -1.22
N VAL A 115 5.43 -24.03 -0.26
CA VAL A 115 4.45 -24.78 0.53
C VAL A 115 3.24 -25.04 -0.36
N LEU A 116 2.82 -26.31 -0.43
CA LEU A 116 1.69 -26.76 -1.23
C LEU A 116 0.46 -26.99 -0.36
N ASP A 117 0.67 -27.54 0.84
CA ASP A 117 -0.39 -27.86 1.78
C ASP A 117 0.16 -28.02 3.19
N VAL A 118 -0.72 -27.95 4.19
CA VAL A 118 -0.39 -28.17 5.61
C VAL A 118 -1.49 -29.01 6.25
N ASP A 119 -1.10 -30.10 6.89
CA ASP A 119 -1.97 -30.95 7.71
C ASP A 119 -1.53 -30.92 9.18
N PHE A 120 -2.41 -31.34 10.08
CA PHE A 120 -2.12 -31.51 11.51
C PHE A 120 -2.56 -32.90 11.99
N GLU A 121 -1.58 -33.67 12.44
CA GLU A 121 -1.77 -35.01 13.04
C GLU A 121 -0.95 -35.10 14.35
N GLY A 122 -1.28 -34.20 15.31
CA GLY A 122 -0.49 -34.04 16.53
C GLY A 122 0.77 -33.18 16.34
N VAL A 123 1.28 -33.11 15.09
CA VAL A 123 2.31 -32.17 14.60
C VAL A 123 1.88 -31.63 13.25
N TYR A 124 2.38 -30.46 12.90
CA TYR A 124 2.15 -29.89 11.56
C TYR A 124 2.98 -30.64 10.53
N LYS A 125 2.33 -31.13 9.48
CA LYS A 125 2.94 -31.74 8.29
C LYS A 125 2.89 -30.76 7.13
N ILE A 126 3.99 -30.07 6.89
CA ILE A 126 4.11 -29.06 5.85
C ILE A 126 4.61 -29.72 4.58
N LYS A 127 3.71 -29.92 3.61
CA LYS A 127 4.03 -30.47 2.29
C LYS A 127 4.58 -29.35 1.42
N THR A 128 5.79 -29.53 0.92
CA THR A 128 6.40 -28.61 -0.04
C THR A 128 6.57 -29.27 -1.42
N ASP A 129 6.99 -28.50 -2.40
CA ASP A 129 7.32 -28.99 -3.72
C ASP A 129 8.56 -29.93 -3.75
N SER A 130 9.33 -29.99 -2.68
CA SER A 130 10.58 -30.78 -2.61
C SER A 130 10.61 -31.82 -1.48
N LYS A 131 9.85 -31.62 -0.40
CA LYS A 131 9.89 -32.49 0.81
C LYS A 131 8.69 -32.28 1.72
N LEU A 132 8.55 -33.18 2.69
CA LEU A 132 7.69 -33.05 3.86
C LEU A 132 8.52 -32.51 5.03
N ILE A 133 8.00 -31.51 5.75
CA ILE A 133 8.60 -30.94 6.95
C ILE A 133 7.62 -31.08 8.10
N GLU A 134 8.07 -31.61 9.23
CA GLU A 134 7.27 -31.69 10.45
C GLU A 134 7.65 -30.60 11.44
N ALA A 135 6.66 -30.00 12.10
CA ALA A 135 6.85 -28.98 13.10
C ALA A 135 5.82 -29.07 14.22
N LYS A 136 6.22 -28.81 15.46
CA LYS A 136 5.31 -28.73 16.62
C LYS A 136 4.50 -27.44 16.62
N LYS A 137 5.08 -26.36 16.08
CA LYS A 137 4.46 -25.03 15.99
C LYS A 137 4.63 -24.48 14.58
N LEU A 138 3.58 -23.88 14.05
CA LEU A 138 3.58 -23.27 12.74
C LEU A 138 3.26 -21.77 12.84
N VAL A 139 4.09 -20.94 12.23
CA VAL A 139 3.83 -19.52 12.06
C VAL A 139 3.62 -19.21 10.58
N VAL A 140 2.43 -18.75 10.23
CA VAL A 140 2.06 -18.36 8.87
C VAL A 140 2.38 -16.88 8.68
N ALA A 141 3.52 -16.60 8.07
CA ALA A 141 4.01 -15.24 7.81
C ALA A 141 4.15 -14.94 6.32
N SER A 142 3.31 -15.58 5.49
CA SER A 142 3.38 -15.51 4.02
C SER A 142 2.95 -14.17 3.42
N GLY A 143 2.34 -13.29 4.21
CA GLY A 143 1.78 -12.02 3.74
C GLY A 143 0.50 -12.19 2.92
N GLY A 144 0.16 -11.18 2.13
CA GLY A 144 -1.03 -11.17 1.26
C GLY A 144 -0.70 -11.39 -0.21
N LEU A 145 -1.65 -11.01 -1.10
CA LEU A 145 -1.59 -11.23 -2.55
C LEU A 145 -0.82 -10.12 -3.31
N SER A 146 -0.54 -9.01 -2.65
CA SER A 146 0.12 -7.86 -3.29
C SER A 146 1.58 -8.17 -3.64
N TYR A 147 2.01 -7.73 -4.84
CA TYR A 147 3.31 -8.05 -5.43
C TYR A 147 3.52 -9.54 -5.71
N SER A 148 2.57 -10.16 -6.42
CA SER A 148 2.66 -11.57 -6.84
C SER A 148 3.97 -11.92 -7.56
N MET A 149 4.55 -10.97 -8.29
CA MET A 149 5.87 -11.10 -8.94
C MET A 149 7.04 -11.33 -7.95
N LEU A 150 6.85 -11.01 -6.67
CA LEU A 150 7.84 -11.16 -5.60
C LEU A 150 7.53 -12.35 -4.68
N GLY A 151 6.73 -13.32 -5.15
CA GLY A 151 6.43 -14.53 -4.40
C GLY A 151 5.18 -14.47 -3.52
N ALA A 152 4.40 -13.38 -3.55
CA ALA A 152 3.12 -13.34 -2.84
C ALA A 152 2.14 -14.37 -3.41
N SER A 153 1.44 -15.09 -2.52
CA SER A 153 0.51 -16.16 -2.87
C SER A 153 -0.65 -16.24 -1.88
N SER A 154 -1.66 -17.06 -2.19
CA SER A 154 -2.81 -17.31 -1.31
C SER A 154 -2.53 -18.30 -0.18
N ILE A 155 -1.37 -18.96 -0.15
CA ILE A 155 -1.10 -20.10 0.72
C ILE A 155 -1.45 -19.85 2.20
N GLY A 156 -1.18 -18.66 2.74
CA GLY A 156 -1.53 -18.33 4.12
C GLY A 156 -3.03 -18.31 4.36
N PHE A 157 -3.81 -17.80 3.41
CA PHE A 157 -5.26 -17.80 3.49
C PHE A 157 -5.84 -19.20 3.28
N ASP A 158 -5.22 -20.02 2.45
CA ASP A 158 -5.64 -21.40 2.20
C ASP A 158 -5.40 -22.26 3.45
N ILE A 159 -4.25 -22.11 4.11
CA ILE A 159 -3.95 -22.74 5.40
C ILE A 159 -4.97 -22.29 6.46
N ALA A 160 -5.21 -21.00 6.59
CA ALA A 160 -6.15 -20.47 7.58
C ALA A 160 -7.57 -21.02 7.37
N LYS A 161 -8.07 -21.06 6.13
CA LYS A 161 -9.36 -21.66 5.78
C LYS A 161 -9.41 -23.15 6.15
N LYS A 162 -8.34 -23.90 5.85
CA LYS A 162 -8.26 -25.32 6.14
C LYS A 162 -8.39 -25.60 7.63
N PHE A 163 -7.86 -24.73 8.48
CA PHE A 163 -7.99 -24.81 9.93
C PHE A 163 -9.22 -24.08 10.51
N GLY A 164 -10.20 -23.76 9.66
CA GLY A 164 -11.53 -23.28 10.06
C GLY A 164 -11.63 -21.76 10.25
N HIS A 165 -10.63 -20.98 9.83
CA HIS A 165 -10.70 -19.53 9.92
C HIS A 165 -11.57 -18.91 8.81
N THR A 166 -12.28 -17.87 9.18
CA THR A 166 -12.98 -16.98 8.26
C THR A 166 -11.97 -16.04 7.58
N ILE A 167 -12.06 -15.93 6.27
CA ILE A 167 -11.26 -14.98 5.50
C ILE A 167 -12.15 -13.84 5.01
N GLU A 168 -11.93 -12.66 5.54
CA GLU A 168 -12.56 -11.44 5.07
C GLU A 168 -12.18 -11.17 3.61
N LYS A 169 -13.09 -10.57 2.85
CA LYS A 169 -12.94 -10.37 1.40
C LYS A 169 -11.61 -9.73 1.05
N LEU A 170 -10.81 -10.43 0.26
CA LEU A 170 -9.51 -9.95 -0.20
C LEU A 170 -9.67 -8.98 -1.36
N GLU A 171 -9.11 -7.79 -1.24
CA GLU A 171 -9.12 -6.76 -2.28
C GLU A 171 -7.74 -6.07 -2.38
N PRO A 172 -7.30 -5.67 -3.60
CA PRO A 172 -6.11 -4.84 -3.73
C PRO A 172 -6.38 -3.45 -3.13
N ALA A 173 -5.45 -2.94 -2.32
CA ALA A 173 -5.57 -1.65 -1.66
C ALA A 173 -4.26 -0.86 -1.72
N LEU A 174 -4.31 0.45 -1.51
CA LEU A 174 -3.25 1.38 -1.84
C LEU A 174 -2.78 1.15 -3.28
N VAL A 175 -3.71 1.34 -4.22
CA VAL A 175 -3.55 0.96 -5.62
C VAL A 175 -4.06 2.07 -6.54
N GLY A 176 -3.44 2.24 -7.71
CA GLY A 176 -3.88 3.18 -8.73
C GLY A 176 -5.16 2.75 -9.45
N PHE A 177 -5.84 3.70 -10.07
CA PHE A 177 -7.08 3.48 -10.81
C PHE A 177 -6.85 3.51 -12.32
N THR A 178 -7.55 2.63 -13.04
CA THR A 178 -7.71 2.71 -14.49
C THR A 178 -8.84 3.67 -14.84
N VAL A 179 -8.79 4.24 -16.05
CA VAL A 179 -9.75 5.25 -16.50
C VAL A 179 -10.74 4.72 -17.53
N GLN A 180 -11.96 5.26 -17.52
CA GLN A 180 -12.97 5.10 -18.57
C GLN A 180 -12.56 5.87 -19.83
N LYS A 181 -13.29 5.67 -20.94
CA LYS A 181 -13.00 6.33 -22.22
C LYS A 181 -13.01 7.87 -22.12
N GLU A 182 -13.94 8.41 -21.37
CA GLU A 182 -14.13 9.85 -21.15
C GLU A 182 -12.92 10.50 -20.44
N GLN A 183 -12.13 9.71 -19.73
CA GLN A 183 -10.93 10.15 -19.03
C GLN A 183 -9.63 9.68 -19.70
N PHE A 184 -9.65 9.25 -20.96
CA PHE A 184 -8.42 8.79 -21.64
C PHE A 184 -7.36 9.88 -21.80
N TRP A 185 -7.75 11.16 -21.74
CA TRP A 185 -6.81 12.27 -21.69
C TRP A 185 -5.84 12.22 -20.50
N PHE A 186 -6.20 11.51 -19.39
CA PHE A 186 -5.28 11.24 -18.27
C PHE A 186 -4.02 10.50 -18.73
N LYS A 187 -4.14 9.60 -19.71
CA LYS A 187 -3.01 8.81 -20.23
C LYS A 187 -1.99 9.71 -20.95
N ASN A 188 -2.47 10.78 -21.61
CA ASN A 188 -1.63 11.76 -22.27
C ASN A 188 -0.80 12.57 -21.26
N LEU A 189 -1.16 12.56 -19.99
CA LEU A 189 -0.48 13.25 -18.90
C LEU A 189 0.50 12.36 -18.12
N ALA A 190 0.75 11.13 -18.57
CA ALA A 190 1.61 10.20 -17.87
C ALA A 190 2.96 10.83 -17.46
N GLY A 191 3.31 10.69 -16.17
CA GLY A 191 4.48 11.28 -15.54
C GLY A 191 4.25 12.67 -14.92
N ILE A 192 3.13 13.35 -15.22
CA ILE A 192 2.78 14.62 -14.56
C ILE A 192 2.16 14.34 -13.20
N SER A 193 2.52 15.13 -12.21
CA SER A 193 1.87 15.12 -10.90
C SER A 193 1.34 16.52 -10.54
N THR A 194 0.26 16.55 -9.78
CA THR A 194 -0.33 17.80 -9.26
C THR A 194 -0.99 17.56 -7.91
N ILE A 195 -1.01 18.57 -7.05
CA ILE A 195 -1.73 18.51 -5.77
C ILE A 195 -3.22 18.69 -6.04
N VAL A 196 -4.02 17.80 -5.51
CA VAL A 196 -5.47 17.80 -5.67
C VAL A 196 -6.18 17.53 -4.33
N HIS A 197 -7.48 17.86 -4.28
CA HIS A 197 -8.38 17.19 -3.34
C HIS A 197 -9.13 16.08 -4.06
N ILE A 198 -9.31 14.95 -3.39
CA ILE A 198 -10.22 13.89 -3.83
C ILE A 198 -11.32 13.72 -2.80
N ILE A 199 -12.55 13.64 -3.28
CA ILE A 199 -13.72 13.35 -2.48
C ILE A 199 -14.24 11.98 -2.90
N VAL A 200 -14.27 11.04 -1.98
CA VAL A 200 -14.76 9.67 -2.17
C VAL A 200 -15.46 9.22 -0.88
N ASP A 201 -16.66 8.65 -1.00
CA ASP A 201 -17.45 8.16 0.15
C ASP A 201 -17.52 9.23 1.27
N GLU A 202 -17.89 10.48 0.90
CA GLU A 202 -17.97 11.67 1.77
C GLU A 202 -16.64 12.09 2.44
N LYS A 203 -15.57 11.36 2.22
CA LYS A 203 -14.25 11.68 2.75
C LYS A 203 -13.46 12.52 1.76
N LYS A 204 -12.73 13.49 2.29
CA LYS A 204 -11.88 14.38 1.53
C LYS A 204 -10.41 14.14 1.85
N PHE A 205 -9.61 13.92 0.82
CA PHE A 205 -8.16 13.70 0.90
C PHE A 205 -7.42 14.75 0.09
N GLU A 206 -6.30 15.25 0.61
CA GLU A 206 -5.40 16.16 -0.09
C GLU A 206 -4.06 15.46 -0.33
N GLY A 207 -3.52 15.60 -1.52
CA GLY A 207 -2.20 15.06 -1.83
C GLY A 207 -1.87 15.09 -3.32
N SER A 208 -0.71 14.54 -3.66
CA SER A 208 -0.25 14.44 -5.03
C SER A 208 -0.98 13.33 -5.78
N LEU A 209 -1.63 13.68 -6.88
CA LEU A 209 -2.12 12.80 -7.93
C LEU A 209 -1.03 12.67 -8.99
N LEU A 210 -0.70 11.46 -9.39
CA LEU A 210 0.22 11.15 -10.49
C LEU A 210 -0.56 10.54 -11.65
N PHE A 211 -0.51 11.17 -12.81
CA PHE A 211 -1.04 10.59 -14.03
C PHE A 211 -0.13 9.46 -14.53
N ALA A 212 -0.73 8.37 -14.97
CA ALA A 212 -0.04 7.15 -15.40
C ALA A 212 -0.60 6.66 -16.75
N HIS A 213 0.17 5.85 -17.47
CA HIS A 213 -0.22 5.32 -18.79
C HIS A 213 -1.56 4.55 -18.80
N LYS A 214 -2.00 4.01 -17.67
CA LYS A 214 -3.27 3.28 -17.55
C LYS A 214 -4.35 4.07 -16.81
N GLY A 215 -4.02 5.28 -16.30
CA GLY A 215 -4.95 6.07 -15.52
C GLY A 215 -4.25 6.98 -14.51
N CYS A 216 -4.48 6.80 -13.23
CA CYS A 216 -3.89 7.64 -12.18
C CYS A 216 -3.43 6.84 -10.95
N SER A 217 -2.46 7.40 -10.26
CA SER A 217 -1.81 6.90 -9.07
C SER A 217 -1.36 8.07 -8.18
N GLY A 218 -0.42 7.86 -7.32
CA GLY A 218 0.11 8.87 -6.38
C GLY A 218 -0.57 8.80 -5.02
N PRO A 219 0.03 9.39 -3.98
CA PRO A 219 -0.38 9.21 -2.60
C PRO A 219 -1.86 9.41 -2.32
N VAL A 220 -2.47 10.46 -2.90
CA VAL A 220 -3.90 10.73 -2.70
C VAL A 220 -4.79 9.66 -3.34
N ILE A 221 -4.42 9.16 -4.51
CA ILE A 221 -5.15 8.08 -5.20
C ILE A 221 -5.03 6.77 -4.42
N LEU A 222 -3.81 6.44 -3.96
CA LEU A 222 -3.58 5.23 -3.15
C LEU A 222 -4.43 5.26 -1.88
N THR A 223 -4.46 6.38 -1.17
CA THR A 223 -5.34 6.54 0.01
C THR A 223 -6.82 6.42 -0.36
N SER A 224 -7.26 7.07 -1.43
CA SER A 224 -8.66 7.04 -1.88
C SER A 224 -9.11 5.63 -2.26
N SER A 225 -8.20 4.77 -2.74
CA SER A 225 -8.52 3.39 -3.11
C SER A 225 -8.97 2.52 -1.93
N LEU A 226 -8.63 2.90 -0.71
CA LEU A 226 -9.10 2.22 0.50
C LEU A 226 -10.62 2.40 0.73
N TYR A 227 -11.18 3.49 0.24
CA TYR A 227 -12.57 3.88 0.47
C TYR A 227 -13.46 3.71 -0.77
N TRP A 228 -12.87 3.76 -1.96
CA TRP A 228 -13.63 3.58 -3.19
C TRP A 228 -14.05 2.12 -3.38
N LYS A 229 -15.34 1.90 -3.54
CA LYS A 229 -15.92 0.58 -3.84
C LYS A 229 -16.39 0.51 -5.29
N LYS A 230 -17.15 1.50 -5.72
CA LYS A 230 -17.70 1.67 -7.08
C LYS A 230 -18.24 3.09 -7.26
N GLY A 231 -18.50 3.47 -8.51
CA GLY A 231 -19.13 4.75 -8.83
C GLY A 231 -18.15 5.91 -8.93
N LYS A 232 -18.70 7.12 -8.84
CA LYS A 232 -17.96 8.36 -9.04
C LYS A 232 -17.24 8.81 -7.77
N MET A 233 -16.15 9.48 -7.96
CA MET A 233 -15.49 10.36 -7.00
C MET A 233 -15.29 11.73 -7.63
N ALA A 234 -15.00 12.76 -6.86
CA ALA A 234 -14.72 14.09 -7.36
C ALA A 234 -13.26 14.47 -7.14
N ILE A 235 -12.67 15.18 -8.11
CA ILE A 235 -11.31 15.72 -8.05
C ILE A 235 -11.38 17.23 -8.14
N ASP A 236 -10.84 17.93 -7.13
CA ASP A 236 -10.56 19.36 -7.20
C ASP A 236 -9.09 19.55 -7.57
N PHE A 237 -8.81 19.99 -8.79
CA PHE A 237 -7.47 20.25 -9.32
C PHE A 237 -6.89 21.61 -8.86
N LEU A 238 -7.68 22.44 -8.20
CA LEU A 238 -7.27 23.73 -7.64
C LEU A 238 -7.57 23.79 -6.13
N PRO A 239 -7.00 22.90 -5.30
CA PRO A 239 -7.28 22.88 -3.88
C PRO A 239 -6.93 24.21 -3.23
N LYS A 240 -7.80 24.69 -2.33
CA LYS A 240 -7.62 25.96 -1.58
C LYS A 240 -7.52 27.22 -2.46
N LYS A 241 -7.77 27.13 -3.75
CA LYS A 241 -7.73 28.26 -4.68
C LYS A 241 -9.10 28.51 -5.28
N ARG A 242 -9.43 29.77 -5.52
CA ARG A 242 -10.67 30.17 -6.19
C ARG A 242 -10.37 30.30 -7.68
N LEU A 243 -11.12 29.61 -8.54
CA LEU A 243 -10.94 29.62 -9.98
C LEU A 243 -11.07 31.06 -10.53
N GLU A 244 -12.06 31.79 -10.03
CA GLU A 244 -12.39 33.14 -10.50
C GLU A 244 -11.22 34.11 -10.38
N SER A 245 -10.36 33.94 -9.38
CA SER A 245 -9.17 34.78 -9.20
C SER A 245 -8.14 34.67 -10.31
N PHE A 246 -8.20 33.60 -11.12
CA PHE A 246 -7.32 33.38 -12.26
C PHE A 246 -7.96 33.77 -13.60
N LEU A 247 -9.27 34.01 -13.60
CA LEU A 247 -10.01 34.33 -14.81
C LEU A 247 -10.12 35.87 -15.01
N VAL A 248 -9.04 36.59 -14.69
CA VAL A 248 -8.96 38.08 -14.80
C VAL A 248 -7.76 38.48 -15.66
N GLY A 249 -7.94 39.49 -16.50
CA GLY A 249 -6.87 40.03 -17.37
C GLY A 249 -6.84 39.36 -18.75
N ASN A 250 -5.74 39.56 -19.51
CA ASN A 250 -5.64 39.20 -20.91
C ASN A 250 -4.74 37.99 -21.21
N LYS A 251 -4.29 37.25 -20.15
CA LYS A 251 -3.49 36.04 -20.34
C LYS A 251 -4.35 34.92 -20.94
N ASN A 252 -3.73 34.01 -21.69
CA ASN A 252 -4.40 32.81 -22.12
C ASN A 252 -4.66 31.87 -20.89
N ILE A 253 -5.68 31.04 -20.95
CA ILE A 253 -6.10 30.14 -19.89
C ILE A 253 -4.90 29.30 -19.39
N SER A 254 -4.08 28.77 -20.33
CA SER A 254 -2.91 27.95 -20.00
C SER A 254 -1.80 28.70 -19.25
N SER A 255 -1.81 30.04 -19.30
CA SER A 255 -0.85 30.89 -18.59
C SER A 255 -1.45 31.54 -17.34
N ALA A 256 -2.76 31.58 -17.24
CA ALA A 256 -3.48 32.16 -16.11
C ALA A 256 -3.63 31.13 -14.95
N LEU A 257 -3.89 29.88 -15.27
CA LEU A 257 -4.10 28.84 -14.27
C LEU A 257 -2.78 28.30 -13.70
N PRO A 258 -2.67 28.09 -12.38
CA PRO A 258 -1.46 27.61 -11.69
C PRO A 258 -1.34 26.08 -11.75
N LEU A 259 -1.45 25.51 -12.93
CA LEU A 259 -1.36 24.06 -13.22
C LEU A 259 -0.33 23.82 -14.33
N PRO A 260 0.23 22.63 -14.46
CA PRO A 260 1.16 22.31 -15.54
C PRO A 260 0.54 22.60 -16.90
N LYS A 261 1.27 23.29 -17.80
CA LYS A 261 0.74 23.71 -19.11
C LYS A 261 0.15 22.55 -19.91
N ARG A 262 0.84 21.41 -19.94
CA ARG A 262 0.36 20.19 -20.62
C ARG A 262 -0.95 19.69 -20.03
N PHE A 263 -1.11 19.76 -18.68
CA PHE A 263 -2.37 19.40 -18.03
C PHE A 263 -3.50 20.29 -18.52
N ILE A 264 -3.29 21.61 -18.56
CA ILE A 264 -4.33 22.56 -18.97
C ILE A 264 -4.71 22.31 -20.44
N GLN A 265 -3.75 22.06 -21.32
CA GLN A 265 -4.01 21.76 -22.73
C GLN A 265 -4.89 20.55 -22.92
N GLU A 266 -4.57 19.43 -22.26
CA GLU A 266 -5.35 18.19 -22.32
C GLU A 266 -6.72 18.36 -21.66
N PHE A 267 -6.79 19.09 -20.54
CA PHE A 267 -8.06 19.38 -19.87
C PHE A 267 -8.97 20.24 -20.77
N LEU A 268 -8.46 21.32 -21.35
CA LEU A 268 -9.24 22.16 -22.26
C LEU A 268 -9.76 21.37 -23.46
N ALA A 269 -8.94 20.52 -24.04
CA ALA A 269 -9.37 19.61 -25.10
C ALA A 269 -10.51 18.68 -24.65
N SER A 270 -10.44 18.16 -23.43
CA SER A 270 -11.45 17.26 -22.87
C SER A 270 -12.81 17.91 -22.60
N ILE A 271 -12.84 19.24 -22.47
CA ILE A 271 -14.06 20.04 -22.31
C ILE A 271 -14.40 20.88 -23.57
N GLU A 272 -13.77 20.56 -24.70
CA GLU A 272 -13.99 21.22 -26.00
C GLU A 272 -13.82 22.77 -25.95
N LEU A 273 -12.80 23.23 -25.24
CA LEU A 273 -12.48 24.64 -25.07
C LEU A 273 -11.09 24.97 -25.67
N LYS A 274 -11.00 25.98 -26.51
CA LYS A 274 -9.73 26.47 -27.05
C LYS A 274 -8.96 27.28 -25.99
N ASP A 275 -7.64 27.16 -25.99
CA ASP A 275 -6.78 28.04 -25.19
C ASP A 275 -6.79 29.47 -25.77
N LYS A 276 -7.46 30.39 -25.09
CA LYS A 276 -7.61 31.80 -25.49
C LYS A 276 -7.51 32.70 -24.27
N SER A 277 -7.53 34.04 -24.52
CA SER A 277 -7.50 35.04 -23.46
C SER A 277 -8.68 34.86 -22.50
N VAL A 278 -8.41 34.94 -21.19
CA VAL A 278 -9.46 34.82 -20.15
C VAL A 278 -10.50 35.94 -20.26
N SER A 279 -10.12 37.13 -20.79
CA SER A 279 -11.05 38.23 -21.02
C SER A 279 -12.06 37.95 -22.14
N SER A 280 -11.76 37.02 -23.05
CA SER A 280 -12.65 36.62 -24.16
C SER A 280 -13.56 35.42 -23.83
N LEU A 281 -13.52 34.94 -22.61
CA LEU A 281 -14.35 33.81 -22.19
C LEU A 281 -15.81 34.21 -22.05
N THR A 282 -16.71 33.45 -22.66
CA THR A 282 -18.15 33.53 -22.40
C THR A 282 -18.51 32.99 -21.05
N ASN A 283 -19.71 33.26 -20.56
CA ASN A 283 -20.20 32.72 -19.31
C ASN A 283 -20.29 31.18 -19.35
N GLU A 284 -20.73 30.62 -20.46
CA GLU A 284 -20.80 29.17 -20.68
C GLU A 284 -19.40 28.52 -20.61
N GLU A 285 -18.41 29.11 -21.21
CA GLU A 285 -17.01 28.64 -21.17
C GLU A 285 -16.44 28.71 -19.75
N LYS A 286 -16.76 29.76 -18.99
CA LYS A 286 -16.39 29.88 -17.57
C LYS A 286 -17.06 28.76 -16.72
N GLU A 287 -18.32 28.43 -16.99
CA GLU A 287 -19.00 27.32 -16.33
C GLU A 287 -18.29 25.97 -16.63
N ARG A 288 -17.91 25.73 -17.90
CA ARG A 288 -17.13 24.53 -18.24
C ARG A 288 -15.80 24.47 -17.48
N LEU A 289 -15.11 25.57 -17.29
CA LEU A 289 -13.88 25.65 -16.51
C LEU A 289 -14.08 25.33 -15.01
N LYS A 290 -15.27 25.54 -14.46
CA LYS A 290 -15.58 25.18 -13.06
C LYS A 290 -15.46 23.68 -12.79
N THR A 291 -15.50 22.83 -13.81
CA THR A 291 -15.24 21.39 -13.66
C THR A 291 -13.84 21.10 -13.11
N LEU A 292 -12.86 22.03 -13.22
CA LEU A 292 -11.58 21.94 -12.51
C LEU A 292 -11.72 21.86 -10.99
N LYS A 293 -12.79 22.41 -10.42
CA LYS A 293 -13.07 22.43 -8.99
C LYS A 293 -13.85 21.20 -8.52
N TYR A 294 -14.58 20.57 -9.44
CA TYR A 294 -15.37 19.39 -9.15
C TYR A 294 -15.42 18.50 -10.40
N TYR A 295 -14.29 17.87 -10.70
CA TYR A 295 -14.20 16.96 -11.84
C TYR A 295 -14.69 15.56 -11.44
N GLU A 296 -15.81 15.13 -12.02
CA GLU A 296 -16.31 13.78 -11.78
C GLU A 296 -15.42 12.75 -12.45
N PHE A 297 -14.91 11.83 -11.65
CA PHE A 297 -14.04 10.74 -12.06
C PHE A 297 -14.64 9.40 -11.69
N SER A 298 -14.87 8.55 -12.68
CA SER A 298 -15.35 7.19 -12.47
C SER A 298 -14.24 6.20 -12.86
N PRO A 299 -13.53 5.61 -11.90
CA PRO A 299 -12.56 4.56 -12.25
C PRO A 299 -13.22 3.42 -13.03
N ALA A 300 -12.53 2.92 -14.07
CA ALA A 300 -12.93 1.68 -14.73
C ALA A 300 -12.59 0.43 -13.89
N GLY A 301 -11.67 0.59 -12.95
CA GLY A 301 -11.18 -0.42 -12.03
C GLY A 301 -9.87 0.05 -11.40
N ASN A 302 -9.08 -0.88 -10.89
CA ASN A 302 -7.76 -0.60 -10.32
C ASN A 302 -6.65 -1.42 -11.01
N PHE A 303 -5.40 -1.16 -10.66
CA PHE A 303 -4.25 -1.86 -11.26
C PHE A 303 -4.03 -3.28 -10.76
N GLY A 304 -4.89 -3.78 -9.87
CA GLY A 304 -4.82 -5.14 -9.31
C GLY A 304 -3.67 -5.36 -8.34
N TYR A 305 -3.55 -6.60 -7.86
CA TYR A 305 -2.55 -7.01 -6.87
C TYR A 305 -1.10 -6.84 -7.33
N THR A 306 -0.84 -6.82 -8.63
CA THR A 306 0.52 -6.61 -9.17
C THR A 306 1.08 -5.23 -8.87
N LYS A 307 0.20 -4.25 -8.59
CA LYS A 307 0.55 -2.85 -8.32
C LYS A 307 0.01 -2.33 -6.99
N ALA A 308 -0.81 -3.11 -6.29
CA ALA A 308 -1.29 -2.75 -4.97
C ALA A 308 -0.17 -2.84 -3.94
N GLU A 309 -0.04 -1.85 -3.06
CA GLU A 309 0.97 -1.88 -2.00
C GLU A 309 0.61 -2.90 -0.92
N VAL A 310 -0.69 -3.08 -0.64
CA VAL A 310 -1.19 -4.00 0.36
C VAL A 310 -2.41 -4.76 -0.12
N THR A 311 -2.68 -5.89 0.54
CA THR A 311 -3.92 -6.65 0.44
C THR A 311 -4.83 -6.22 1.59
N LYS A 312 -6.04 -5.77 1.29
CA LYS A 312 -7.11 -5.51 2.27
C LYS A 312 -7.87 -6.82 2.50
N GLY A 313 -8.43 -6.99 3.69
CA GLY A 313 -9.01 -8.25 4.15
C GLY A 313 -7.95 -9.18 4.74
N GLY A 314 -8.32 -10.42 5.00
CA GLY A 314 -7.45 -11.41 5.62
C GLY A 314 -8.18 -12.28 6.64
N VAL A 315 -7.45 -12.93 7.54
CA VAL A 315 -8.02 -13.71 8.62
C VAL A 315 -8.83 -12.80 9.54
N ASN A 316 -10.03 -13.25 9.94
CA ASN A 316 -10.85 -12.51 10.90
C ASN A 316 -10.12 -12.40 12.25
N THR A 317 -9.98 -11.19 12.75
CA THR A 317 -9.23 -10.87 13.98
C THR A 317 -9.85 -11.47 15.22
N ASP A 318 -11.18 -11.66 15.28
CA ASP A 318 -11.90 -12.30 16.39
C ASP A 318 -11.53 -13.78 16.60
N GLU A 319 -10.85 -14.38 15.63
CA GLU A 319 -10.42 -15.77 15.65
C GLU A 319 -8.94 -15.95 16.01
N ILE A 320 -8.27 -14.87 16.41
CA ILE A 320 -6.84 -14.82 16.76
C ILE A 320 -6.69 -14.28 18.18
N ASP A 321 -5.94 -14.96 19.01
CA ASP A 321 -5.60 -14.46 20.35
C ASP A 321 -4.74 -13.19 20.23
N HIS A 322 -5.23 -12.10 20.79
CA HIS A 322 -4.61 -10.77 20.69
C HIS A 322 -3.23 -10.71 21.37
N ASN A 323 -2.96 -11.60 22.34
CA ASN A 323 -1.72 -11.59 23.11
C ASN A 323 -0.61 -12.37 22.45
N SER A 324 -0.92 -13.55 21.94
CA SER A 324 0.05 -14.49 21.39
C SER A 324 0.08 -14.55 19.87
N PHE A 325 -0.96 -14.02 19.20
CA PHE A 325 -1.28 -14.26 17.79
C PHE A 325 -1.57 -15.74 17.48
N GLU A 326 -1.84 -16.56 18.50
CA GLU A 326 -2.25 -17.93 18.29
C GLU A 326 -3.66 -18.01 17.75
N SER A 327 -3.90 -18.93 16.84
CA SER A 327 -5.23 -19.25 16.33
C SER A 327 -6.13 -19.77 17.49
N LEU A 328 -7.35 -19.22 17.60
CA LEU A 328 -8.38 -19.74 18.51
C LEU A 328 -9.05 -21.02 17.97
N LYS A 329 -8.78 -21.39 16.70
CA LYS A 329 -9.33 -22.57 16.03
C LYS A 329 -8.38 -23.77 16.07
N GLN A 330 -7.06 -23.52 16.03
CA GLN A 330 -6.04 -24.54 15.90
C GLN A 330 -4.86 -24.23 16.81
N LYS A 331 -4.59 -25.13 17.75
CA LYS A 331 -3.48 -25.00 18.70
C LYS A 331 -2.12 -24.95 18.00
N ASP A 332 -1.20 -24.14 18.54
CA ASP A 332 0.17 -23.98 18.07
C ASP A 332 0.28 -23.47 16.60
N LEU A 333 -0.79 -22.87 16.06
CA LEU A 333 -0.84 -22.13 14.79
C LEU A 333 -0.84 -20.62 15.08
N TYR A 334 0.06 -19.90 14.42
CA TYR A 334 0.25 -18.45 14.60
C TYR A 334 0.23 -17.72 13.28
#